data_583c6ac5c7ffae80f261cc9f524b2f76
#
_entry.id   583c6ac5c7ffae80f261cc9f524b2f76
#
_cell.length_a   1.000
_cell.length_b   1.000
_cell.length_c   1.000
_cell.angle_alpha   90.00
_cell.angle_beta   90.00
_cell.angle_gamma   90.00
#
_symmetry.space_group_name_H-M   'P 1'
#
loop_
_entity.id
_entity.type
_entity.pdbx_description
1 polymer ?
#
loop_
_entity_poly.entity_id
_entity_poly.type
_entity_poly.pdbx_seq_one_letter_code
_entity_poly.pdbx_strand_id
1 'polypeptide(L)'
;MVTKTSAESLKSLFAGTAPFALIDVREAGEYNSTHIPGSSFIPRRRLELQIPTAVPFKGALVVVCDDDGRRAQAAAATLEDLGYTNVSVLDGGINIWTTLDLPTEWGTNVPSKDYGEKMEVVHHVPEIDAPELQKRIDRGDKLVILDTRTPEEYQRFAIPGGRSMPGGELAYRITDVIKDLEPDTTVVINCAGRTRSIVGTRVLQRMGVDAIGLKNGTSGWVLAGFQVERGADRVELPEVSAEGRAAAERYAEKLASEDGVRYLDIPGLKAAMDKRSQET
;
A
#
# COMPACT_ATOMS: atom_id res chain seq x y z
N MET A 1 2.75 15.76 34.92
CA MET A 1 1.45 15.10 34.66
C MET A 1 1.32 15.05 33.16
N VAL A 2 1.18 13.87 32.58
CA VAL A 2 1.12 13.69 31.13
C VAL A 2 -0.13 14.41 30.57
N THR A 3 0.05 15.18 29.50
CA THR A 3 -1.05 15.88 28.82
C THR A 3 -2.01 14.86 28.20
N LYS A 4 -3.32 15.18 28.20
CA LYS A 4 -4.35 14.35 27.59
C LYS A 4 -4.90 15.01 26.34
N THR A 5 -5.16 14.21 25.30
CA THR A 5 -5.82 14.61 24.06
C THR A 5 -7.17 13.92 23.99
N SER A 6 -8.28 14.66 23.85
CA SER A 6 -9.59 14.04 23.65
C SER A 6 -9.75 13.45 22.26
N ALA A 7 -10.72 12.57 22.07
CA ALA A 7 -11.02 12.01 20.76
C ALA A 7 -11.43 13.08 19.73
N GLU A 8 -12.15 14.11 20.14
CA GLU A 8 -12.53 15.26 19.30
C GLU A 8 -11.29 16.08 18.90
N SER A 9 -10.37 16.30 19.84
CA SER A 9 -9.10 17.00 19.57
C SER A 9 -8.26 16.19 18.59
N LEU A 10 -8.14 14.87 18.76
CA LEU A 10 -7.42 14.01 17.82
C LEU A 10 -8.08 14.01 16.43
N LYS A 11 -9.41 13.95 16.34
CA LYS A 11 -10.14 14.09 15.08
C LYS A 11 -9.83 15.42 14.39
N SER A 12 -9.71 16.49 15.17
CA SER A 12 -9.35 17.82 14.66
C SER A 12 -7.92 17.87 14.15
N LEU A 13 -6.97 17.15 14.79
CA LEU A 13 -5.60 17.00 14.29
C LEU A 13 -5.57 16.31 12.93
N PHE A 14 -6.36 15.26 12.72
CA PHE A 14 -6.46 14.60 11.39
C PHE A 14 -7.05 15.50 10.31
N ALA A 15 -7.97 16.39 10.65
CA ALA A 15 -8.54 17.36 9.70
C ALA A 15 -7.62 18.55 9.44
N GLY A 16 -6.60 18.77 10.25
CA GLY A 16 -5.64 19.87 10.15
C GLY A 16 -4.46 19.55 9.26
N THR A 17 -3.53 20.52 9.16
CA THR A 17 -2.29 20.39 8.38
C THR A 17 -1.05 20.31 9.26
N ALA A 18 -1.17 20.51 10.57
CA ALA A 18 -0.06 20.42 11.49
C ALA A 18 0.42 18.96 11.62
N PRO A 19 1.72 18.68 11.49
CA PRO A 19 2.26 17.34 11.63
C PRO A 19 2.15 16.83 13.07
N PHE A 20 1.73 15.58 13.23
CA PHE A 20 1.73 14.85 14.49
C PHE A 20 1.97 13.36 14.25
N ALA A 21 2.35 12.64 15.28
CA ALA A 21 2.45 11.19 15.27
C ALA A 21 1.42 10.60 16.24
N LEU A 22 0.61 9.65 15.78
CA LEU A 22 -0.25 8.83 16.62
C LEU A 22 0.39 7.45 16.75
N ILE A 23 0.77 7.08 17.98
CA ILE A 23 1.48 5.83 18.27
C ILE A 23 0.58 4.90 19.07
N ASP A 24 0.23 3.76 18.49
CA ASP A 24 -0.49 2.70 19.18
C ASP A 24 0.51 1.75 19.85
N VAL A 25 0.44 1.66 21.19
CA VAL A 25 1.41 0.90 22.00
C VAL A 25 0.89 -0.46 22.46
N ARG A 26 -0.24 -0.90 21.91
CA ARG A 26 -0.80 -2.22 22.18
C ARG A 26 0.03 -3.36 21.58
N GLU A 27 -0.35 -4.59 21.82
CA GLU A 27 0.25 -5.74 21.14
C GLU A 27 -0.37 -5.98 19.75
N ALA A 28 0.35 -6.74 18.91
CA ALA A 28 -0.01 -6.93 17.50
C ALA A 28 -1.44 -7.48 17.30
N GLY A 29 -1.88 -8.41 18.16
CA GLY A 29 -3.24 -8.97 18.09
C GLY A 29 -4.33 -7.93 18.36
N GLU A 30 -4.09 -7.04 19.33
CA GLU A 30 -5.01 -5.96 19.68
C GLU A 30 -5.07 -4.91 18.56
N TYR A 31 -3.92 -4.48 18.06
CA TYR A 31 -3.82 -3.55 16.93
C TYR A 31 -4.51 -4.10 15.66
N ASN A 32 -4.24 -5.38 15.35
CA ASN A 32 -4.82 -6.02 14.18
C ASN A 32 -6.32 -6.24 14.27
N SER A 33 -6.87 -6.33 15.47
CA SER A 33 -8.31 -6.48 15.65
C SER A 33 -9.06 -5.18 15.37
N THR A 34 -8.51 -4.06 15.81
CA THR A 34 -9.02 -2.72 15.52
C THR A 34 -7.99 -1.66 15.90
N HIS A 35 -7.83 -0.61 15.11
CA HIS A 35 -6.97 0.54 15.40
C HIS A 35 -7.51 1.83 14.77
N ILE A 36 -6.99 2.96 15.22
CA ILE A 36 -7.34 4.27 14.65
C ILE A 36 -6.60 4.43 13.31
N PRO A 37 -7.29 4.76 12.19
CA PRO A 37 -6.65 5.01 10.90
C PRO A 37 -5.52 6.03 11.01
N GLY A 38 -4.39 5.72 10.35
CA GLY A 38 -3.20 6.58 10.39
C GLY A 38 -2.34 6.44 11.65
N SER A 39 -2.70 5.59 12.61
CA SER A 39 -1.82 5.27 13.73
C SER A 39 -0.63 4.41 13.29
N SER A 40 0.53 4.65 13.91
CA SER A 40 1.73 3.82 13.76
C SER A 40 1.80 2.80 14.88
N PHE A 41 1.92 1.53 14.52
CA PHE A 41 2.03 0.45 15.48
C PHE A 41 3.46 0.33 16.02
N ILE A 42 3.65 0.66 17.29
CA ILE A 42 4.90 0.45 18.03
C ILE A 42 4.57 -0.11 19.40
N PRO A 43 4.59 -1.44 19.58
CA PRO A 43 4.20 -2.05 20.85
C PRO A 43 5.09 -1.55 22.00
N ARG A 44 4.49 -1.37 23.18
CA ARG A 44 5.18 -0.78 24.35
C ARG A 44 6.57 -1.39 24.59
N ARG A 45 6.72 -2.69 24.43
CA ARG A 45 7.98 -3.42 24.63
C ARG A 45 9.08 -3.11 23.61
N ARG A 46 8.77 -2.40 22.52
CA ARG A 46 9.73 -2.00 21.48
C ARG A 46 9.83 -0.48 21.31
N LEU A 47 9.12 0.28 22.16
CA LEU A 47 8.99 1.71 22.00
C LEU A 47 10.36 2.40 21.98
N GLU A 48 11.21 2.11 22.94
CA GLU A 48 12.53 2.73 23.11
C GLU A 48 13.45 2.47 21.91
N LEU A 49 13.28 1.32 21.25
CA LEU A 49 14.09 0.91 20.10
C LEU A 49 13.60 1.51 18.78
N GLN A 50 12.29 1.67 18.63
CA GLN A 50 11.69 2.03 17.34
C GLN A 50 11.33 3.52 17.22
N ILE A 51 10.99 4.16 18.31
CA ILE A 51 10.52 5.56 18.30
C ILE A 51 11.55 6.55 17.76
N PRO A 52 12.87 6.42 18.02
CA PRO A 52 13.84 7.38 17.48
C PRO A 52 13.92 7.38 15.95
N THR A 53 13.61 6.25 15.32
CA THR A 53 13.56 6.14 13.86
C THR A 53 12.20 6.57 13.30
N ALA A 54 11.12 6.21 14.00
CA ALA A 54 9.75 6.53 13.56
C ALA A 54 9.42 8.02 13.71
N VAL A 55 9.88 8.64 14.80
CA VAL A 55 9.68 10.07 15.12
C VAL A 55 11.02 10.70 15.52
N PRO A 56 11.90 11.01 14.58
CA PRO A 56 13.25 11.50 14.86
C PRO A 56 13.27 12.90 15.48
N PHE A 57 12.26 13.72 15.23
CA PHE A 57 12.16 15.07 15.79
C PHE A 57 11.46 15.03 17.15
N LYS A 58 12.21 15.28 18.21
CA LYS A 58 11.74 15.16 19.60
C LYS A 58 10.76 16.25 20.04
N GLY A 59 10.64 17.32 19.27
CA GLY A 59 9.64 18.38 19.47
C GLY A 59 8.29 18.11 18.79
N ALA A 60 8.19 17.06 17.96
CA ALA A 60 6.94 16.71 17.30
C ALA A 60 5.85 16.38 18.32
N LEU A 61 4.60 16.74 18.01
CA LEU A 61 3.46 16.28 18.78
C LEU A 61 3.31 14.75 18.61
N VAL A 62 3.44 14.02 19.73
CA VAL A 62 3.24 12.57 19.78
C VAL A 62 2.02 12.28 20.66
N VAL A 63 0.97 11.76 20.04
CA VAL A 63 -0.19 11.24 20.75
C VAL A 63 -0.03 9.73 20.90
N VAL A 64 -0.07 9.24 22.13
CA VAL A 64 0.05 7.81 22.44
C VAL A 64 -1.33 7.23 22.73
N CYS A 65 -1.68 6.09 22.16
CA CYS A 65 -2.93 5.40 22.44
C CYS A 65 -2.73 3.91 22.78
N ASP A 66 -3.67 3.40 23.54
CA ASP A 66 -3.89 1.99 23.87
C ASP A 66 -5.40 1.76 24.01
N ASP A 67 -5.83 0.76 24.79
CA ASP A 67 -7.25 0.48 24.99
C ASP A 67 -7.93 1.55 25.84
N ASP A 68 -7.35 1.92 27.01
CA ASP A 68 -7.97 2.73 28.07
C ASP A 68 -7.09 3.87 28.61
N GLY A 69 -5.87 4.02 28.07
CA GLY A 69 -4.90 5.05 28.46
C GLY A 69 -3.87 4.62 29.48
N ARG A 70 -3.93 3.42 30.07
CA ARG A 70 -2.98 2.99 31.13
C ARG A 70 -1.59 2.69 30.59
N ARG A 71 -1.49 1.87 29.54
CA ARG A 71 -0.22 1.56 28.87
C ARG A 71 0.34 2.81 28.17
N ALA A 72 -0.55 3.62 27.61
CA ALA A 72 -0.20 4.87 26.95
C ALA A 72 0.43 5.87 27.93
N GLN A 73 -0.04 5.94 29.19
CA GLN A 73 0.58 6.78 30.22
C GLN A 73 2.03 6.34 30.53
N ALA A 74 2.26 5.04 30.69
CA ALA A 74 3.61 4.52 30.91
C ALA A 74 4.51 4.73 29.69
N ALA A 75 3.95 4.63 28.48
CA ALA A 75 4.68 4.91 27.24
C ALA A 75 5.02 6.39 27.11
N ALA A 76 4.11 7.30 27.46
CA ALA A 76 4.32 8.73 27.43
C ALA A 76 5.44 9.15 28.40
N ALA A 77 5.47 8.60 29.62
CA ALA A 77 6.57 8.84 30.55
C ALA A 77 7.92 8.39 29.98
N THR A 78 7.97 7.22 29.34
CA THR A 78 9.19 6.77 28.65
C THR A 78 9.61 7.71 27.51
N LEU A 79 8.67 8.26 26.74
CA LEU A 79 8.97 9.24 25.69
C LEU A 79 9.53 10.53 26.27
N GLU A 80 8.97 11.02 27.38
CA GLU A 80 9.50 12.18 28.12
C GLU A 80 10.95 11.92 28.59
N ASP A 81 11.23 10.74 29.18
CA ASP A 81 12.57 10.33 29.57
C ASP A 81 13.55 10.24 28.38
N LEU A 82 13.07 9.88 27.19
CA LEU A 82 13.84 9.88 25.95
C LEU A 82 14.02 11.28 25.35
N GLY A 83 13.45 12.32 25.97
CA GLY A 83 13.60 13.72 25.60
C GLY A 83 12.56 14.23 24.59
N TYR A 84 11.43 13.54 24.39
CA TYR A 84 10.30 14.08 23.64
C TYR A 84 9.58 15.13 24.49
N THR A 85 9.41 16.33 23.95
CA THR A 85 8.94 17.49 24.72
C THR A 85 7.44 17.79 24.53
N ASN A 86 6.78 17.14 23.55
CA ASN A 86 5.39 17.38 23.22
C ASN A 86 4.64 16.06 23.11
N VAL A 87 4.39 15.45 24.27
CA VAL A 87 3.75 14.12 24.37
C VAL A 87 2.38 14.24 25.02
N SER A 88 1.39 13.56 24.48
CA SER A 88 0.07 13.45 25.08
C SER A 88 -0.48 12.01 24.95
N VAL A 89 -1.48 11.70 25.76
CA VAL A 89 -2.18 10.41 25.76
C VAL A 89 -3.58 10.61 25.28
N LEU A 90 -4.08 9.73 24.40
CA LEU A 90 -5.48 9.71 24.02
C LEU A 90 -6.33 9.33 25.22
N ASP A 91 -7.15 10.27 25.70
CA ASP A 91 -7.96 10.09 26.90
C ASP A 91 -9.03 9.01 26.67
N GLY A 92 -9.00 7.96 27.49
CA GLY A 92 -9.84 6.77 27.36
C GLY A 92 -9.47 5.83 26.20
N GLY A 93 -8.37 6.10 25.50
CA GLY A 93 -7.82 5.22 24.45
C GLY A 93 -8.78 4.95 23.31
N ILE A 94 -8.56 3.81 22.62
CA ILE A 94 -9.40 3.40 21.49
C ILE A 94 -10.83 3.05 21.93
N ASN A 95 -11.04 2.69 23.18
CA ASN A 95 -12.37 2.39 23.70
C ASN A 95 -13.31 3.61 23.62
N ILE A 96 -12.83 4.80 23.97
CA ILE A 96 -13.61 6.02 23.78
C ILE A 96 -13.79 6.36 22.31
N TRP A 97 -12.75 6.19 21.48
CA TRP A 97 -12.80 6.42 20.04
C TRP A 97 -13.90 5.60 19.37
N THR A 98 -13.98 4.29 19.69
CA THR A 98 -15.01 3.38 19.17
C THR A 98 -16.40 3.67 19.75
N THR A 99 -16.50 4.05 21.02
CA THR A 99 -17.76 4.43 21.65
C THR A 99 -18.41 5.67 20.99
N LEU A 100 -17.58 6.54 20.42
CA LEU A 100 -18.04 7.72 19.67
C LEU A 100 -18.29 7.40 18.18
N ASP A 101 -18.30 6.13 17.80
CA ASP A 101 -18.49 5.66 16.42
C ASP A 101 -17.55 6.32 15.41
N LEU A 102 -16.31 6.60 15.86
CA LEU A 102 -15.27 7.16 14.99
C LEU A 102 -14.60 6.06 14.16
N PRO A 103 -14.08 6.39 12.96
CA PRO A 103 -13.53 5.40 12.04
C PRO A 103 -12.42 4.55 12.66
N THR A 104 -12.49 3.24 12.42
CA THR A 104 -11.43 2.29 12.78
C THR A 104 -11.07 1.42 11.59
N GLU A 105 -9.86 0.87 11.62
CA GLU A 105 -9.36 -0.12 10.66
C GLU A 105 -8.98 -1.39 11.40
N TRP A 106 -8.81 -2.48 10.66
CA TRP A 106 -8.37 -3.78 11.18
C TRP A 106 -7.24 -4.36 10.31
N GLY A 107 -6.44 -5.24 10.86
CA GLY A 107 -5.28 -5.83 10.18
C GLY A 107 -4.03 -4.96 10.26
N THR A 108 -2.92 -5.46 9.72
CA THR A 108 -1.67 -4.69 9.58
C THR A 108 -1.71 -3.88 8.28
N ASN A 109 -2.51 -2.84 8.25
CA ASN A 109 -2.64 -2.04 7.04
C ASN A 109 -1.44 -1.09 6.91
N VAL A 110 -0.59 -1.40 5.93
CA VAL A 110 0.28 -0.36 5.38
C VAL A 110 -0.57 0.46 4.38
N PRO A 111 -0.34 1.78 4.26
CA PRO A 111 -1.16 2.65 3.40
C PRO A 111 -1.34 2.14 1.96
N SER A 112 -0.33 1.45 1.42
CA SER A 112 -0.41 0.85 0.07
C SER A 112 -1.42 -0.29 -0.03
N LYS A 113 -1.64 -1.07 1.02
CA LYS A 113 -2.66 -2.13 1.03
C LYS A 113 -4.05 -1.54 1.11
N ASP A 114 -4.26 -0.59 2.01
CA ASP A 114 -5.52 0.14 2.13
C ASP A 114 -5.90 0.81 0.81
N TYR A 115 -4.94 1.46 0.15
CA TYR A 115 -5.15 2.03 -1.17
C TYR A 115 -5.61 0.97 -2.20
N GLY A 116 -4.97 -0.21 -2.22
CA GLY A 116 -5.35 -1.29 -3.13
C GLY A 116 -6.78 -1.80 -2.89
N GLU A 117 -7.16 -2.02 -1.64
CA GLU A 117 -8.52 -2.46 -1.29
C GLU A 117 -9.57 -1.38 -1.65
N LYS A 118 -9.28 -0.10 -1.41
CA LYS A 118 -10.13 1.02 -1.85
C LYS A 118 -10.28 1.07 -3.37
N MET A 119 -9.20 0.86 -4.12
CA MET A 119 -9.24 0.81 -5.58
C MET A 119 -10.14 -0.31 -6.09
N GLU A 120 -10.07 -1.50 -5.50
CA GLU A 120 -10.94 -2.62 -5.86
C GLU A 120 -12.41 -2.27 -5.65
N VAL A 121 -12.76 -1.79 -4.46
CA VAL A 121 -14.16 -1.49 -4.09
C VAL A 121 -14.72 -0.33 -4.90
N VAL A 122 -14.00 0.78 -5.02
CA VAL A 122 -14.48 2.01 -5.67
C VAL A 122 -14.58 1.85 -7.19
N HIS A 123 -13.66 1.11 -7.79
CA HIS A 123 -13.58 0.99 -9.25
C HIS A 123 -14.01 -0.39 -9.77
N HIS A 124 -14.49 -1.28 -8.89
CA HIS A 124 -14.93 -2.63 -9.26
C HIS A 124 -13.90 -3.34 -10.14
N VAL A 125 -12.63 -3.34 -9.69
CA VAL A 125 -11.53 -3.95 -10.44
C VAL A 125 -11.82 -5.43 -10.62
N PRO A 126 -11.89 -5.96 -11.86
CA PRO A 126 -12.27 -7.34 -12.10
C PRO A 126 -11.20 -8.30 -11.59
N GLU A 127 -11.65 -9.35 -10.92
CA GLU A 127 -10.80 -10.41 -10.40
C GLU A 127 -11.25 -11.78 -10.91
N ILE A 128 -10.28 -12.68 -11.11
CA ILE A 128 -10.49 -14.11 -11.35
C ILE A 128 -9.88 -14.88 -10.17
N ASP A 129 -10.57 -15.89 -9.68
CA ASP A 129 -10.02 -16.77 -8.65
C ASP A 129 -9.07 -17.84 -9.24
N ALA A 130 -8.23 -18.43 -8.39
CA ALA A 130 -7.24 -19.40 -8.81
C ALA A 130 -7.88 -20.68 -9.45
N PRO A 131 -8.99 -21.25 -8.92
CA PRO A 131 -9.67 -22.37 -9.56
C PRO A 131 -10.19 -22.07 -10.96
N GLU A 132 -10.74 -20.90 -11.19
CA GLU A 132 -11.23 -20.54 -12.52
C GLU A 132 -10.07 -20.26 -13.48
N LEU A 133 -9.00 -19.62 -13.02
CA LEU A 133 -7.78 -19.43 -13.83
C LEU A 133 -7.19 -20.78 -14.23
N GLN A 134 -7.09 -21.74 -13.30
CA GLN A 134 -6.59 -23.08 -13.61
C GLN A 134 -7.45 -23.78 -14.68
N LYS A 135 -8.78 -23.69 -14.56
CA LYS A 135 -9.69 -24.25 -15.57
C LYS A 135 -9.46 -23.64 -16.95
N ARG A 136 -9.22 -22.33 -17.02
CA ARG A 136 -8.91 -21.66 -18.30
C ARG A 136 -7.59 -22.14 -18.88
N ILE A 137 -6.56 -22.32 -18.05
CA ILE A 137 -5.27 -22.89 -18.46
C ILE A 137 -5.47 -24.31 -19.00
N ASP A 138 -6.20 -25.16 -18.27
CA ASP A 138 -6.45 -26.56 -18.66
C ASP A 138 -7.23 -26.69 -19.96
N ARG A 139 -8.12 -25.74 -20.27
CA ARG A 139 -8.84 -25.67 -21.56
C ARG A 139 -8.00 -25.16 -22.72
N GLY A 140 -6.82 -24.59 -22.43
CA GLY A 140 -5.99 -23.94 -23.44
C GLY A 140 -6.52 -22.59 -23.89
N ASP A 141 -7.27 -21.88 -23.02
CA ASP A 141 -7.74 -20.54 -23.33
C ASP A 141 -6.56 -19.60 -23.60
N LYS A 142 -6.75 -18.63 -24.48
CA LYS A 142 -5.72 -17.63 -24.80
C LYS A 142 -5.51 -16.69 -23.60
N LEU A 143 -4.41 -16.88 -22.89
CA LEU A 143 -4.07 -16.15 -21.68
C LEU A 143 -2.64 -15.62 -21.73
N VAL A 144 -2.42 -14.43 -21.21
CA VAL A 144 -1.09 -13.95 -20.81
C VAL A 144 -1.13 -13.58 -19.32
N ILE A 145 -0.29 -14.23 -18.51
CA ILE A 145 -0.21 -13.98 -17.08
C ILE A 145 1.05 -13.12 -16.82
N LEU A 146 0.83 -11.89 -16.36
CA LEU A 146 1.87 -10.92 -16.07
C LEU A 146 2.05 -10.80 -14.55
N ASP A 147 3.23 -11.17 -14.07
CA ASP A 147 3.57 -11.12 -12.65
C ASP A 147 4.22 -9.79 -12.29
N THR A 148 3.54 -8.98 -11.50
CA THR A 148 3.95 -7.63 -11.13
C THR A 148 4.93 -7.55 -9.95
N ARG A 149 5.41 -8.70 -9.48
CA ARG A 149 6.44 -8.79 -8.44
C ARG A 149 7.82 -8.46 -9.00
N THR A 150 8.83 -8.44 -8.11
CA THR A 150 10.21 -8.33 -8.58
C THR A 150 10.64 -9.62 -9.31
N PRO A 151 11.67 -9.56 -10.19
CA PRO A 151 12.18 -10.76 -10.84
C PRO A 151 12.61 -11.85 -9.84
N GLU A 152 13.19 -11.48 -8.70
CA GLU A 152 13.64 -12.42 -7.67
C GLU A 152 12.46 -13.10 -6.98
N GLU A 153 11.36 -12.36 -6.70
CA GLU A 153 10.13 -12.95 -6.16
C GLU A 153 9.51 -13.93 -7.17
N TYR A 154 9.50 -13.55 -8.46
CA TYR A 154 8.98 -14.38 -9.55
C TYR A 154 9.80 -15.65 -9.73
N GLN A 155 11.13 -15.58 -9.79
CA GLN A 155 12.03 -16.74 -9.95
C GLN A 155 11.92 -17.72 -8.76
N ARG A 156 11.67 -17.21 -7.55
CA ARG A 156 11.51 -18.07 -6.38
C ARG A 156 10.34 -19.05 -6.54
N PHE A 157 9.21 -18.58 -7.02
CA PHE A 157 8.03 -19.35 -7.40
C PHE A 157 7.06 -18.48 -8.21
N ALA A 158 6.53 -19.01 -9.28
CA ALA A 158 5.63 -18.32 -10.20
C ALA A 158 4.41 -19.19 -10.51
N ILE A 159 3.36 -18.56 -11.05
CA ILE A 159 2.26 -19.30 -11.67
C ILE A 159 2.75 -19.89 -12.98
N PRO A 160 2.52 -21.21 -13.24
CA PRO A 160 2.99 -21.86 -14.46
C PRO A 160 2.57 -21.09 -15.72
N GLY A 161 3.51 -20.89 -16.63
CA GLY A 161 3.27 -20.17 -17.89
C GLY A 161 3.24 -18.64 -17.78
N GLY A 162 3.23 -18.09 -16.56
CA GLY A 162 3.33 -16.65 -16.36
C GLY A 162 4.73 -16.10 -16.71
N ARG A 163 4.83 -14.79 -16.94
CA ARG A 163 6.10 -14.09 -17.15
C ARG A 163 6.24 -12.90 -16.19
N SER A 164 7.47 -12.56 -15.87
CA SER A 164 7.78 -11.38 -15.06
C SER A 164 7.44 -10.09 -15.83
N MET A 165 6.71 -9.20 -15.15
CA MET A 165 6.41 -7.84 -15.62
C MET A 165 6.26 -6.95 -14.37
N PRO A 166 7.36 -6.51 -13.75
CA PRO A 166 7.31 -5.68 -12.55
C PRO A 166 6.32 -4.52 -12.68
N GLY A 167 5.56 -4.23 -11.63
CA GLY A 167 4.46 -3.25 -11.70
C GLY A 167 4.85 -1.87 -12.21
N GLY A 168 6.10 -1.44 -11.96
CA GLY A 168 6.64 -0.20 -12.50
C GLY A 168 6.88 -0.21 -14.02
N GLU A 169 7.02 -1.40 -14.62
CA GLU A 169 7.23 -1.57 -16.07
C GLU A 169 5.91 -1.76 -16.84
N LEU A 170 4.83 -2.09 -16.12
CA LEU A 170 3.58 -2.54 -16.73
C LEU A 170 3.00 -1.52 -17.72
N ALA A 171 2.77 -0.28 -17.26
CA ALA A 171 2.21 0.78 -18.13
C ALA A 171 3.14 1.17 -19.26
N TYR A 172 4.45 1.07 -19.06
CA TYR A 172 5.46 1.43 -20.05
C TYR A 172 5.57 0.42 -21.19
N ARG A 173 5.28 -0.88 -20.93
CA ARG A 173 5.52 -1.97 -21.86
C ARG A 173 4.26 -2.66 -22.37
N ILE A 174 3.11 -2.40 -21.79
CA ILE A 174 1.89 -3.15 -22.12
C ILE A 174 1.50 -3.05 -23.59
N THR A 175 1.70 -1.89 -24.23
CA THR A 175 1.41 -1.68 -25.64
C THR A 175 2.16 -2.69 -26.53
N ASP A 176 3.45 -2.91 -26.24
CA ASP A 176 4.28 -3.85 -26.98
C ASP A 176 3.97 -5.31 -26.62
N VAL A 177 3.54 -5.58 -25.38
CA VAL A 177 3.10 -6.92 -24.97
C VAL A 177 1.83 -7.34 -25.70
N ILE A 178 0.80 -6.47 -25.74
CA ILE A 178 -0.50 -6.83 -26.32
C ILE A 178 -0.49 -6.83 -27.84
N LYS A 179 0.43 -6.09 -28.47
CA LYS A 179 0.56 -6.01 -29.93
C LYS A 179 0.76 -7.38 -30.58
N ASP A 180 1.50 -8.26 -29.92
CA ASP A 180 1.87 -9.58 -30.45
C ASP A 180 0.93 -10.69 -29.94
N LEU A 181 -0.10 -10.34 -29.15
CA LEU A 181 -1.07 -11.31 -28.67
C LEU A 181 -2.14 -11.59 -29.73
N GLU A 182 -2.63 -12.82 -29.74
CA GLU A 182 -3.79 -13.16 -30.56
C GLU A 182 -5.04 -12.40 -30.11
N PRO A 183 -5.96 -12.09 -31.01
CA PRO A 183 -7.27 -11.53 -30.64
C PRO A 183 -7.94 -12.35 -29.53
N ASP A 184 -8.65 -11.67 -28.62
CA ASP A 184 -9.36 -12.25 -27.48
C ASP A 184 -8.46 -12.89 -26.41
N THR A 185 -7.15 -12.60 -26.40
CA THR A 185 -6.27 -13.02 -25.33
C THR A 185 -6.59 -12.23 -24.03
N THR A 186 -6.90 -12.96 -22.95
CA THR A 186 -7.14 -12.37 -21.65
C THR A 186 -5.82 -12.01 -20.96
N VAL A 187 -5.67 -10.76 -20.55
CA VAL A 187 -4.51 -10.30 -19.76
C VAL A 187 -4.80 -10.51 -18.28
N VAL A 188 -4.04 -11.38 -17.62
CA VAL A 188 -4.19 -11.69 -16.19
C VAL A 188 -3.03 -11.05 -15.42
N ILE A 189 -3.34 -10.23 -14.43
CA ILE A 189 -2.34 -9.58 -13.58
C ILE A 189 -2.19 -10.32 -12.27
N ASN A 190 -0.97 -10.79 -11.99
CA ASN A 190 -0.62 -11.50 -10.77
C ASN A 190 0.32 -10.69 -9.87
N CYS A 191 0.27 -10.97 -8.57
CA CYS A 191 1.28 -10.58 -7.59
C CYS A 191 1.39 -11.61 -6.46
N ALA A 192 2.02 -11.29 -5.35
CA ALA A 192 2.09 -12.21 -4.21
C ALA A 192 0.73 -12.43 -3.53
N GLY A 193 -0.08 -11.36 -3.41
CA GLY A 193 -1.36 -11.36 -2.72
C GLY A 193 -2.40 -10.53 -3.47
N ARG A 194 -2.61 -9.26 -3.08
CA ARG A 194 -3.70 -8.43 -3.63
C ARG A 194 -3.25 -7.11 -4.25
N THR A 195 -2.57 -6.27 -3.49
CA THR A 195 -2.40 -4.84 -3.79
C THR A 195 -1.80 -4.56 -5.16
N ARG A 196 -0.67 -5.19 -5.51
CA ARG A 196 0.02 -4.92 -6.79
C ARG A 196 -0.79 -5.39 -8.00
N SER A 197 -1.53 -6.50 -7.89
CA SER A 197 -2.40 -6.98 -8.97
C SER A 197 -3.63 -6.07 -9.14
N ILE A 198 -4.28 -5.65 -8.07
CA ILE A 198 -5.41 -4.71 -8.11
C ILE A 198 -4.99 -3.40 -8.77
N VAL A 199 -3.91 -2.79 -8.27
CA VAL A 199 -3.39 -1.51 -8.81
C VAL A 199 -2.96 -1.67 -10.27
N GLY A 200 -2.23 -2.75 -10.61
CA GLY A 200 -1.79 -3.03 -11.97
C GLY A 200 -2.97 -3.23 -12.94
N THR A 201 -3.98 -3.99 -12.53
CA THR A 201 -5.21 -4.18 -13.33
C THR A 201 -5.91 -2.84 -13.56
N ARG A 202 -6.04 -2.02 -12.51
CA ARG A 202 -6.67 -0.70 -12.64
C ARG A 202 -5.89 0.24 -13.55
N VAL A 203 -4.55 0.22 -13.49
CA VAL A 203 -3.69 0.99 -14.42
C VAL A 203 -3.98 0.59 -15.86
N LEU A 204 -4.02 -0.70 -16.17
CA LEU A 204 -4.30 -1.19 -17.52
C LEU A 204 -5.72 -0.81 -18.00
N GLN A 205 -6.73 -0.89 -17.13
CA GLN A 205 -8.08 -0.43 -17.47
C GLN A 205 -8.11 1.07 -17.84
N ARG A 206 -7.39 1.92 -17.10
CA ARG A 206 -7.28 3.35 -17.44
C ARG A 206 -6.57 3.59 -18.76
N MET A 207 -5.71 2.67 -19.19
CA MET A 207 -5.09 2.67 -20.53
C MET A 207 -6.00 2.11 -21.63
N GLY A 208 -7.17 1.57 -21.28
CA GLY A 208 -8.10 0.94 -22.23
C GLY A 208 -7.75 -0.51 -22.55
N VAL A 209 -6.90 -1.14 -21.75
CA VAL A 209 -6.56 -2.57 -21.88
C VAL A 209 -7.49 -3.39 -21.00
N ASP A 210 -8.13 -4.39 -21.61
CA ASP A 210 -8.96 -5.35 -20.88
C ASP A 210 -8.08 -6.33 -20.10
N ALA A 211 -8.03 -6.14 -18.78
CA ALA A 211 -7.20 -6.92 -17.87
C ALA A 211 -7.99 -7.33 -16.62
N ILE A 212 -7.64 -8.48 -16.06
CA ILE A 212 -8.26 -9.05 -14.88
C ILE A 212 -7.19 -9.41 -13.84
N GLY A 213 -7.42 -9.09 -12.55
CA GLY A 213 -6.51 -9.42 -11.48
C GLY A 213 -6.69 -10.85 -10.96
N LEU A 214 -5.59 -11.56 -10.64
CA LEU A 214 -5.70 -12.82 -9.93
C LEU A 214 -5.98 -12.56 -8.45
N LYS A 215 -7.13 -12.96 -7.98
CA LYS A 215 -7.57 -12.80 -6.60
C LYS A 215 -6.63 -13.52 -5.64
N ASN A 216 -6.13 -12.78 -4.66
CA ASN A 216 -5.12 -13.25 -3.70
C ASN A 216 -3.79 -13.72 -4.34
N GLY A 217 -3.57 -13.46 -5.63
CA GLY A 217 -2.31 -13.67 -6.32
C GLY A 217 -1.73 -15.08 -6.17
N THR A 218 -0.41 -15.19 -6.15
CA THR A 218 0.30 -16.47 -5.98
C THR A 218 -0.01 -17.14 -4.63
N SER A 219 -0.31 -16.37 -3.58
CA SER A 219 -0.74 -16.95 -2.29
C SER A 219 -2.10 -17.66 -2.43
N GLY A 220 -3.07 -17.05 -3.13
CA GLY A 220 -4.36 -17.68 -3.41
C GLY A 220 -4.22 -18.93 -4.28
N TRP A 221 -3.32 -18.91 -5.25
CA TRP A 221 -2.99 -20.06 -6.09
C TRP A 221 -2.48 -21.26 -5.26
N VAL A 222 -1.51 -21.02 -4.38
CA VAL A 222 -0.97 -22.07 -3.49
C VAL A 222 -2.02 -22.57 -2.49
N LEU A 223 -2.83 -21.67 -1.92
CA LEU A 223 -3.90 -22.05 -0.98
C LEU A 223 -5.00 -22.86 -1.65
N ALA A 224 -5.22 -22.68 -2.95
CA ALA A 224 -6.12 -23.54 -3.75
C ALA A 224 -5.53 -24.93 -4.08
N GLY A 225 -4.28 -25.19 -3.67
CA GLY A 225 -3.61 -26.48 -3.86
C GLY A 225 -2.89 -26.66 -5.19
N PHE A 226 -2.76 -25.59 -5.98
CA PHE A 226 -2.09 -25.65 -7.27
C PHE A 226 -0.57 -25.56 -7.17
N GLN A 227 0.13 -26.21 -8.09
CA GLN A 227 1.57 -26.21 -8.16
C GLN A 227 2.11 -24.87 -8.66
N VAL A 228 3.27 -24.50 -8.16
CA VAL A 228 4.04 -23.33 -8.63
C VAL A 228 5.27 -23.78 -9.38
N GLU A 229 5.69 -22.98 -10.35
CA GLU A 229 6.96 -23.12 -11.04
C GLU A 229 8.06 -22.47 -10.21
N ARG A 230 9.19 -23.14 -10.05
CA ARG A 230 10.39 -22.64 -9.35
C ARG A 230 11.53 -22.42 -10.32
N GLY A 231 12.29 -21.34 -10.14
CA GLY A 231 13.39 -21.00 -11.03
C GLY A 231 12.93 -20.57 -12.42
N ALA A 232 11.70 -20.06 -12.54
CA ALA A 232 11.18 -19.56 -13.80
C ALA A 232 12.10 -18.46 -14.37
N ASP A 233 12.47 -18.57 -15.64
CA ASP A 233 13.46 -17.73 -16.31
C ASP A 233 12.88 -16.68 -17.26
N ARG A 234 11.56 -16.61 -17.40
CA ARG A 234 10.84 -15.64 -18.23
C ARG A 234 10.82 -14.24 -17.59
N VAL A 235 12.03 -13.71 -17.34
CA VAL A 235 12.24 -12.40 -16.70
C VAL A 235 12.65 -11.32 -17.69
N GLU A 236 12.96 -11.69 -18.93
CA GLU A 236 13.32 -10.72 -19.95
C GLU A 236 12.11 -9.86 -20.31
N LEU A 237 12.29 -8.55 -20.22
CA LEU A 237 11.25 -7.59 -20.53
C LEU A 237 11.26 -7.27 -22.04
N PRO A 238 10.07 -7.12 -22.68
CA PRO A 238 10.00 -6.69 -24.07
C PRO A 238 10.71 -5.35 -24.27
N GLU A 239 11.38 -5.18 -25.39
CA GLU A 239 11.88 -3.86 -25.79
C GLU A 239 10.71 -2.91 -26.03
N VAL A 240 10.89 -1.64 -25.67
CA VAL A 240 9.86 -0.63 -25.85
C VAL A 240 10.00 0.03 -27.20
N SER A 241 9.02 -0.18 -28.07
CA SER A 241 8.94 0.46 -29.38
C SER A 241 8.70 1.98 -29.24
N ALA A 242 8.94 2.73 -30.33
CA ALA A 242 8.59 4.16 -30.38
C ALA A 242 7.09 4.40 -30.15
N GLU A 243 6.25 3.50 -30.64
CA GLU A 243 4.80 3.54 -30.44
C GLU A 243 4.43 3.27 -28.98
N GLY A 244 5.01 2.24 -28.35
CA GLY A 244 4.81 1.92 -26.94
C GLY A 244 5.23 3.06 -26.02
N ARG A 245 6.39 3.67 -26.29
CA ARG A 245 6.85 4.86 -25.56
C ARG A 245 5.87 6.03 -25.67
N ALA A 246 5.47 6.37 -26.89
CA ALA A 246 4.52 7.47 -27.12
C ALA A 246 3.14 7.20 -26.47
N ALA A 247 2.69 5.95 -26.43
CA ALA A 247 1.47 5.56 -25.72
C ALA A 247 1.60 5.77 -24.20
N ALA A 248 2.72 5.33 -23.61
CA ALA A 248 2.99 5.50 -22.19
C ALA A 248 3.11 6.98 -21.79
N GLU A 249 3.78 7.80 -22.59
CA GLU A 249 3.89 9.25 -22.37
C GLU A 249 2.51 9.94 -22.40
N ARG A 250 1.70 9.67 -23.42
CA ARG A 250 0.32 10.20 -23.48
C ARG A 250 -0.53 9.79 -22.29
N TYR A 251 -0.37 8.55 -21.84
CA TYR A 251 -1.06 8.05 -20.66
C TYR A 251 -0.61 8.78 -19.40
N ALA A 252 0.71 8.96 -19.20
CA ALA A 252 1.26 9.68 -18.05
C ALA A 252 0.77 11.15 -18.01
N GLU A 253 0.77 11.85 -19.14
CA GLU A 253 0.24 13.23 -19.26
C GLU A 253 -1.25 13.28 -18.92
N LYS A 254 -2.03 12.35 -19.46
CA LYS A 254 -3.46 12.24 -19.15
C LYS A 254 -3.70 12.06 -17.65
N LEU A 255 -2.99 11.12 -17.00
CA LEU A 255 -3.12 10.89 -15.57
C LEU A 255 -2.71 12.10 -14.74
N ALA A 256 -1.59 12.74 -15.09
CA ALA A 256 -1.12 13.92 -14.39
C ALA A 256 -2.18 15.04 -14.42
N SER A 257 -2.85 15.21 -15.56
CA SER A 257 -3.94 16.20 -15.72
C SER A 257 -5.20 15.81 -14.94
N GLU A 258 -5.65 14.55 -15.05
CA GLU A 258 -6.87 14.07 -14.40
C GLU A 258 -6.76 14.02 -12.87
N ASP A 259 -5.60 13.60 -12.36
CA ASP A 259 -5.37 13.39 -10.93
C ASP A 259 -4.71 14.61 -10.25
N GLY A 260 -4.51 15.72 -10.98
CA GLY A 260 -3.93 16.95 -10.45
C GLY A 260 -2.48 16.81 -9.99
N VAL A 261 -1.71 15.90 -10.59
CA VAL A 261 -0.30 15.68 -10.26
C VAL A 261 0.52 16.89 -10.67
N ARG A 262 1.25 17.48 -9.73
CA ARG A 262 2.13 18.61 -9.97
C ARG A 262 3.57 18.16 -10.10
N TYR A 263 4.25 18.65 -11.11
CA TYR A 263 5.69 18.44 -11.28
C TYR A 263 6.47 19.55 -10.59
N LEU A 264 7.54 19.19 -9.92
CA LEU A 264 8.53 20.13 -9.38
C LEU A 264 9.84 19.93 -10.12
N ASP A 265 10.46 21.03 -10.51
CA ASP A 265 11.87 21.03 -10.93
C ASP A 265 12.80 20.99 -9.71
N ILE A 266 14.10 20.86 -9.93
CA ILE A 266 15.10 20.79 -8.84
C ILE A 266 15.07 22.04 -7.96
N PRO A 267 15.03 23.28 -8.51
CA PRO A 267 14.87 24.47 -7.70
C PRO A 267 13.59 24.47 -6.86
N GLY A 268 12.45 24.09 -7.43
CA GLY A 268 11.17 23.99 -6.73
C GLY A 268 11.20 22.97 -5.59
N LEU A 269 11.80 21.80 -5.81
CA LEU A 269 11.98 20.80 -4.76
C LEU A 269 12.86 21.35 -3.63
N LYS A 270 13.98 22.01 -3.95
CA LYS A 270 14.85 22.62 -2.95
C LYS A 270 14.11 23.67 -2.11
N ALA A 271 13.37 24.56 -2.76
CA ALA A 271 12.54 25.57 -2.08
C ALA A 271 11.49 24.93 -1.14
N ALA A 272 10.85 23.84 -1.57
CA ALA A 272 9.91 23.12 -0.73
C ALA A 272 10.58 22.45 0.48
N MET A 273 11.80 21.90 0.33
CA MET A 273 12.58 21.32 1.42
C MET A 273 13.03 22.40 2.41
N ASP A 274 13.51 23.55 1.93
CA ASP A 274 13.94 24.67 2.76
C ASP A 274 12.75 25.24 3.58
N LYS A 275 11.57 25.32 2.99
CA LYS A 275 10.35 25.73 3.68
C LYS A 275 9.96 24.74 4.79
N ARG A 276 10.01 23.43 4.52
CA ARG A 276 9.74 22.40 5.53
C ARG A 276 10.70 22.47 6.73
N SER A 277 11.98 22.75 6.49
CA SER A 277 12.98 22.89 7.57
C SER A 277 12.78 24.13 8.46
N GLN A 278 12.00 25.12 7.99
CA GLN A 278 11.64 26.31 8.77
C GLN A 278 10.32 26.15 9.54
N GLU A 279 9.47 25.22 9.12
CA GLU A 279 8.17 24.94 9.74
C GLU A 279 8.24 23.75 10.75
N THR A 280 9.39 23.07 10.89
CA THR A 280 9.68 21.99 11.83
C THR A 280 10.67 22.45 12.89
#